data_7164eb0148d5f5d5e912c882df816567
#
_entry.id   7164eb0148d5f5d5e912c882df816567
#
_cell.length_a   1.000
_cell.length_b   1.000
_cell.length_c   1.000
_cell.angle_alpha   90.00
_cell.angle_beta   90.00
_cell.angle_gamma   90.00
#
_symmetry.space_group_name_H-M   'P 1'
#
loop_
_entity.id
_entity.type
_entity.pdbx_description
1 polymer ?
#
loop_
_entity_poly.entity_id
_entity_poly.type
_entity_poly.pdbx_seq_one_letter_code
_entity_poly.pdbx_strand_id
1 'polypeptide(L)'
;MNVKVVNIPSFEVEIAPRKAVCEFMASNGSKIESECLQYRQTYQKNFNTLNGTIQGFTYEPNYRYILDVRQEAVADTDSGMVKPVWYLNEVVSKTAE
;
A
#
# COMPACT_ATOMS: atom_id res chain seq x y z
N MET A 1 -2.51 -28.17 20.22
CA MET A 1 -2.08 -28.06 18.84
C MET A 1 -1.68 -26.62 18.53
N ASN A 2 -0.52 -26.45 18.00
CA ASN A 2 -0.03 -25.12 17.73
C ASN A 2 -0.57 -24.63 16.41
N VAL A 3 -1.36 -23.59 16.47
CA VAL A 3 -1.66 -22.84 15.26
C VAL A 3 -0.39 -22.12 14.86
N LYS A 4 0.17 -22.53 13.77
CA LYS A 4 1.34 -21.85 13.26
C LYS A 4 0.88 -20.53 12.68
N VAL A 5 1.09 -19.48 13.45
CA VAL A 5 0.89 -18.14 12.94
C VAL A 5 2.08 -17.84 12.05
N VAL A 6 1.83 -17.76 10.77
CA VAL A 6 2.84 -17.26 9.86
C VAL A 6 2.92 -15.76 10.08
N ASN A 7 3.88 -15.36 10.89
CA ASN A 7 4.18 -13.95 11.02
C ASN A 7 4.79 -13.47 9.73
N ILE A 8 4.00 -12.74 8.96
CA ILE A 8 4.59 -11.96 7.89
C ILE A 8 5.30 -10.81 8.58
N PRO A 9 6.63 -10.72 8.49
CA PRO A 9 7.32 -9.65 9.19
C PRO A 9 6.85 -8.31 8.65
N SER A 10 6.59 -7.39 9.55
CA SER A 10 6.29 -6.02 9.17
C SER A 10 7.51 -5.40 8.50
N PHE A 11 7.26 -4.44 7.63
CA PHE A 11 8.33 -3.77 6.91
C PHE A 11 8.02 -2.28 6.83
N GLU A 12 9.05 -1.49 6.67
CA GLU A 12 8.91 -0.04 6.57
C GLU A 12 8.85 0.38 5.11
N VAL A 13 7.94 1.29 4.83
CA VAL A 13 7.84 1.91 3.51
C VAL A 13 7.80 3.42 3.66
N GLU A 14 8.40 4.11 2.71
CA GLU A 14 8.32 5.56 2.62
C GLU A 14 7.22 5.90 1.62
N ILE A 15 6.33 6.80 2.01
CA ILE A 15 5.25 7.27 1.15
C ILE A 15 5.62 8.67 0.68
N ALA A 16 5.60 8.87 -0.62
CA ALA A 16 5.94 10.17 -1.21
C ALA A 16 4.89 11.23 -0.85
N PRO A 17 5.27 12.51 -0.82
CA PRO A 17 4.35 13.59 -0.48
C PRO A 17 3.32 13.89 -1.57
N ARG A 18 3.37 13.18 -2.68
CA ARG A 18 2.44 13.33 -3.80
C ARG A 18 2.01 11.98 -4.30
N LYS A 19 0.79 11.93 -4.81
CA LYS A 19 0.30 10.77 -5.53
C LYS A 19 0.78 10.84 -6.98
N ALA A 20 0.91 9.67 -7.61
CA ALA A 20 1.20 9.56 -9.03
C ALA A 20 -0.06 9.20 -9.78
N VAL A 21 -0.12 9.57 -11.05
CA VAL A 21 -1.20 9.13 -11.92
C VAL A 21 -0.95 7.69 -12.31
N CYS A 22 -1.96 6.85 -12.14
CA CYS A 22 -1.93 5.46 -12.57
C CYS A 22 -3.14 5.16 -13.43
N GLU A 23 -2.99 4.21 -14.35
CA GLU A 23 -4.04 3.81 -15.26
C GLU A 23 -4.57 2.45 -14.89
N PHE A 24 -5.88 2.32 -14.89
CA PHE A 24 -6.57 1.05 -14.68
C PHE A 24 -7.42 0.73 -15.89
N MET A 25 -7.59 -0.55 -16.15
CA MET A 25 -8.50 -1.01 -17.19
C MET A 25 -9.86 -1.25 -16.54
N ALA A 26 -10.89 -0.54 -17.01
CA ALA A 26 -12.25 -0.79 -16.58
C ALA A 26 -12.76 -2.11 -17.19
N SER A 27 -13.82 -2.67 -16.61
CA SER A 27 -14.40 -3.92 -17.10
C SER A 27 -14.90 -3.83 -18.53
N ASN A 28 -15.23 -2.63 -19.01
CA ASN A 28 -15.66 -2.40 -20.39
C ASN A 28 -14.50 -2.15 -21.36
N GLY A 29 -13.25 -2.29 -20.92
CA GLY A 29 -12.08 -2.06 -21.74
C GLY A 29 -11.59 -0.61 -21.81
N SER A 30 -12.28 0.32 -21.17
CA SER A 30 -11.84 1.72 -21.13
C SER A 30 -10.69 1.89 -20.16
N LYS A 31 -9.80 2.84 -20.46
CA LYS A 31 -8.76 3.24 -19.52
C LYS A 31 -9.31 4.28 -18.56
N ILE A 32 -9.06 4.06 -17.27
CA ILE A 32 -9.43 5.01 -16.23
C ILE A 32 -8.13 5.51 -15.61
N GLU A 33 -7.96 6.83 -15.58
CA GLU A 33 -6.85 7.45 -14.88
C GLU A 33 -7.29 7.75 -13.45
N SER A 34 -6.41 7.44 -12.50
CA SER A 34 -6.64 7.67 -11.09
C SER A 34 -5.35 8.09 -10.43
N GLU A 35 -5.45 8.53 -9.19
CA GLU A 35 -4.28 8.86 -8.39
C GLU A 35 -3.95 7.69 -7.47
N CYS A 36 -2.67 7.32 -7.44
CA CYS A 36 -2.17 6.23 -6.62
C CYS A 36 -1.08 6.72 -5.69
N LEU A 37 -1.03 6.13 -4.50
CA LEU A 37 0.08 6.38 -3.58
C LEU A 37 1.39 5.91 -4.20
N GLN A 38 2.45 6.63 -3.92
CA GLN A 38 3.80 6.23 -4.29
C GLN A 38 4.53 5.75 -3.05
N TYR A 39 5.13 4.58 -3.13
CA TYR A 39 5.86 4.00 -2.01
C TYR A 39 7.21 3.49 -2.46
N ARG A 40 8.13 3.42 -1.51
CA ARG A 40 9.40 2.71 -1.71
C ARG A 40 9.86 2.15 -0.38
N GLN A 41 10.63 1.08 -0.46
CA GLN A 41 11.34 0.59 0.71
C GLN A 41 12.58 1.45 0.93
N THR A 42 13.08 1.47 2.15
CA THR A 42 14.15 2.41 2.53
C THR A 42 15.43 2.24 1.73
N TYR A 43 15.65 1.05 1.14
CA TYR A 43 16.82 0.78 0.32
C TYR A 43 16.60 1.05 -1.18
N GLN A 44 15.39 1.38 -1.59
CA GLN A 44 15.08 1.63 -2.99
C GLN A 44 15.26 3.11 -3.34
N LYS A 45 15.72 3.37 -4.56
CA LYS A 45 15.91 4.74 -5.04
C LYS A 45 14.64 5.33 -5.61
N ASN A 46 13.85 4.52 -6.30
CA ASN A 46 12.68 4.99 -7.03
C ASN A 46 11.41 4.57 -6.31
N PHE A 47 10.40 5.45 -6.40
CA PHE A 47 9.08 5.13 -5.89
C PHE A 47 8.33 4.23 -6.86
N ASN A 48 7.50 3.37 -6.30
CA ASN A 48 6.59 2.51 -7.04
C ASN A 48 5.16 3.00 -6.80
N THR A 49 4.28 2.78 -7.74
CA THR A 49 2.87 3.07 -7.53
C THR A 49 2.20 1.92 -6.78
N LEU A 50 1.39 2.26 -5.79
CA LEU A 50 0.66 1.28 -5.01
C LEU A 50 -0.74 1.14 -5.58
N ASN A 51 -1.08 -0.07 -6.01
CA ASN A 51 -2.44 -0.37 -6.45
C ASN A 51 -3.28 -0.67 -5.23
N GLY A 52 -4.18 0.26 -4.88
CA GLY A 52 -5.02 0.12 -3.72
C GLY A 52 -4.63 1.04 -2.60
N THR A 53 -5.04 0.71 -1.40
CA THR A 53 -4.82 1.54 -0.21
C THR A 53 -4.16 0.73 0.89
N ILE A 54 -3.55 1.45 1.83
CA ILE A 54 -3.04 0.84 3.07
C ILE A 54 -4.16 0.99 4.09
N GLN A 55 -4.63 -0.13 4.62
CA GLN A 55 -5.73 -0.12 5.59
C GLN A 55 -5.30 0.54 6.89
N GLY A 56 -6.12 1.44 7.38
CA GLY A 56 -5.84 2.18 8.61
C GLY A 56 -4.99 3.41 8.42
N PHE A 57 -4.54 3.68 7.19
CA PHE A 57 -3.73 4.86 6.89
C PHE A 57 -4.55 5.93 6.19
N THR A 58 -4.44 7.16 6.68
CA THR A 58 -5.03 8.33 6.03
C THR A 58 -3.92 9.17 5.43
N TYR A 59 -3.91 9.26 4.11
CA TYR A 59 -2.90 10.02 3.38
C TYR A 59 -3.27 11.50 3.36
N GLU A 60 -2.27 12.34 3.65
CA GLU A 60 -2.39 13.79 3.47
C GLU A 60 -1.33 14.25 2.47
N PRO A 61 -1.69 15.02 1.45
CA PRO A 61 -0.70 15.53 0.50
C PRO A 61 0.24 16.51 1.17
N ASN A 62 1.44 16.63 0.63
CA ASN A 62 2.52 17.49 1.11
C ASN A 62 3.17 17.00 2.41
N TYR A 63 2.98 15.73 2.75
CA TYR A 63 3.69 15.09 3.85
C TYR A 63 4.36 13.84 3.36
N ARG A 64 5.59 13.65 3.81
CA ARG A 64 6.31 12.39 3.60
C ARG A 64 6.11 11.52 4.83
N TYR A 65 5.74 10.28 4.61
CA TYR A 65 5.49 9.32 5.68
C TYR A 65 6.49 8.20 5.65
N ILE A 66 6.91 7.76 6.83
CA ILE A 66 7.54 6.45 7.00
C ILE A 66 6.54 5.62 7.79
N LEU A 67 6.11 4.52 7.22
CA LEU A 67 5.08 3.67 7.79
C LEU A 67 5.64 2.29 8.07
N ASP A 68 5.24 1.72 9.19
CA ASP A 68 5.43 0.30 9.46
C ASP A 68 4.13 -0.39 9.09
N VAL A 69 4.21 -1.28 8.11
CA VAL A 69 3.04 -1.96 7.57
C VAL A 69 3.25 -3.46 7.61
N ARG A 70 2.15 -4.21 7.62
CA ARG A 70 2.18 -5.65 7.45
C ARG A 70 1.33 -6.03 6.25
N GLN A 71 1.69 -7.10 5.60
CA GLN A 71 0.94 -7.64 4.48
C GLN A 71 0.16 -8.86 4.94
N GLU A 72 -1.12 -8.91 4.61
CA GLU A 72 -1.97 -10.05 4.86
C GLU A 72 -2.58 -10.52 3.55
N ALA A 73 -2.78 -11.82 3.43
CA ALA A 73 -3.47 -12.39 2.28
C ALA A 73 -4.96 -12.44 2.59
N VAL A 74 -5.75 -11.76 1.77
CA VAL A 74 -7.19 -11.69 1.95
C VAL A 74 -7.86 -12.43 0.80
N ALA A 75 -8.72 -13.39 1.15
CA ALA A 75 -9.47 -14.13 0.16
C ALA A 75 -10.70 -13.31 -0.27
N ASP A 76 -10.86 -13.20 -1.59
CA ASP A 76 -12.03 -12.59 -2.17
C ASP A 76 -13.10 -13.69 -2.33
N THR A 77 -14.23 -13.54 -1.65
CA THR A 77 -15.30 -14.53 -1.67
C THR A 77 -16.00 -14.62 -3.01
N ASP A 78 -15.98 -13.55 -3.79
CA ASP A 78 -16.65 -13.54 -5.09
C ASP A 78 -15.83 -14.23 -6.18
N SER A 79 -14.53 -14.01 -6.21
CA SER A 79 -13.67 -14.57 -7.23
C SER A 79 -12.88 -15.78 -6.76
N GLY A 80 -12.83 -16.02 -5.45
CA GLY A 80 -12.00 -17.06 -4.87
C GLY A 80 -10.50 -16.77 -4.92
N MET A 81 -10.12 -15.59 -5.36
CA MET A 81 -8.72 -15.20 -5.45
C MET A 81 -8.22 -14.61 -4.15
N VAL A 82 -6.97 -14.88 -3.85
CA VAL A 82 -6.30 -14.32 -2.68
C VAL A 82 -5.41 -13.18 -3.16
N LYS A 83 -5.55 -12.03 -2.52
CA LYS A 83 -4.73 -10.87 -2.87
C LYS A 83 -4.06 -10.29 -1.63
N PRO A 84 -2.87 -9.68 -1.80
CA PRO A 84 -2.20 -9.06 -0.66
C PRO A 84 -2.88 -7.73 -0.33
N VAL A 85 -3.04 -7.50 0.97
CA VAL A 85 -3.56 -6.23 1.49
C VAL A 85 -2.57 -5.75 2.55
N TRP A 86 -2.24 -4.48 2.50
CA TRP A 86 -1.35 -3.87 3.48
C TRP A 86 -2.16 -3.21 4.59
N TYR A 87 -1.72 -3.43 5.81
CA TYR A 87 -2.32 -2.85 7.01
C TYR A 87 -1.28 -2.00 7.73
N LEU A 88 -1.69 -0.83 8.16
CA LEU A 88 -0.82 0.05 8.91
C LEU A 88 -0.66 -0.47 10.34
N ASN A 89 0.58 -0.69 10.76
CA ASN A 89 0.90 -0.98 12.16
C ASN A 89 1.12 0.33 12.94
N GLU A 90 1.97 1.20 12.40
CA GLU A 90 2.19 2.50 12.99
C GLU A 90 2.78 3.49 11.98
N VAL A 91 2.57 4.77 12.24
CA VAL A 91 3.25 5.85 11.51
C VAL A 91 4.56 6.12 12.23
N VAL A 92 5.67 5.74 11.60
CA VAL A 92 7.00 5.92 12.19
C VAL A 92 7.41 7.39 12.16
N SER A 93 7.15 8.05 11.03
CA SER A 93 7.38 9.49 10.93
C SER A 93 6.44 10.13 9.92
N LYS A 94 6.20 11.41 10.11
CA LYS A 94 5.41 12.24 9.23
C LYS A 94 6.11 13.58 9.13
N THR A 95 6.59 13.92 7.95
CA THR A 95 7.38 15.14 7.75
C THR A 95 6.72 16.01 6.69
N ALA A 96 6.51 17.27 7.01
CA ALA A 96 5.97 18.24 6.05
C ALA A 96 7.02 18.54 4.98
N GLU A 97 6.58 18.57 3.74
CA GLU A 97 7.41 18.89 2.59
C GLU A 97 7.08 20.26 2.00
#